data_8c1ce5634f41c5121d97b33142dd3edd
#
_entry.id   8c1ce5634f41c5121d97b33142dd3edd
#
_cell.length_a   1.000
_cell.length_b   1.000
_cell.length_c   1.000
_cell.angle_alpha   90.00
_cell.angle_beta   90.00
_cell.angle_gamma   90.00
#
_symmetry.space_group_name_H-M   'P 1'
#
loop_
_entity.id
_entity.type
_entity.pdbx_description
1 polymer ?
#
loop_
_entity_poly.entity_id
_entity_poly.type
_entity_poly.pdbx_seq_one_letter_code
_entity_poly.pdbx_strand_id
1 'polypeptide(L)'
;QQYRALTVPELTQQQFDAKNMMCAADPRHGRYLTASCMFRGRMSTKEVDEQMLNVQNKNSSYFVEWIPNNIKSSVCDIPPKGLKMSTTFIGNSTAIQEMFKRVSEQFTAMFRRKAFLHWYTGEGMDE
;
A
#
# COMPACT_ATOMS: atom_id res chain seq x y z
N GLN A 1 -19.95 -3.68 -6.41
CA GLN A 1 -20.85 -3.84 -7.56
C GLN A 1 -20.45 -5.07 -8.36
N GLN A 2 -21.05 -6.16 -7.96
CA GLN A 2 -20.57 -7.45 -8.40
C GLN A 2 -20.91 -7.81 -9.86
N TYR A 3 -21.88 -7.11 -10.48
CA TYR A 3 -22.30 -7.37 -11.85
C TYR A 3 -21.81 -6.33 -12.86
N ARG A 4 -21.12 -5.32 -12.38
CA ARG A 4 -20.64 -4.23 -13.23
C ARG A 4 -19.16 -4.44 -13.53
N ALA A 5 -18.80 -4.36 -14.81
CA ALA A 5 -17.39 -4.38 -15.20
C ALA A 5 -16.75 -3.05 -14.84
N LEU A 6 -15.62 -3.09 -14.13
CA LEU A 6 -14.87 -1.88 -13.80
C LEU A 6 -14.09 -1.41 -15.02
N THR A 7 -13.94 -0.10 -15.13
CA THR A 7 -13.05 0.50 -16.13
C THR A 7 -11.65 0.65 -15.55
N VAL A 8 -10.67 0.87 -16.41
CA VAL A 8 -9.28 1.08 -15.95
C VAL A 8 -9.17 2.29 -15.02
N PRO A 9 -9.80 3.45 -15.29
CA PRO A 9 -9.79 4.56 -14.32
C PRO A 9 -10.38 4.21 -12.97
N GLU A 10 -11.50 3.48 -12.95
CA GLU A 10 -12.13 3.08 -11.69
C GLU A 10 -11.23 2.13 -10.91
N LEU A 11 -10.64 1.16 -11.60
CA LEU A 11 -9.74 0.19 -10.99
C LEU A 11 -8.51 0.86 -10.39
N THR A 12 -7.93 1.82 -11.12
CA THR A 12 -6.78 2.58 -10.66
C THR A 12 -7.11 3.40 -9.42
N GLN A 13 -8.27 4.06 -9.43
CA GLN A 13 -8.70 4.85 -8.29
C GLN A 13 -8.88 3.98 -7.04
N GLN A 14 -9.46 2.80 -7.21
CA GLN A 14 -9.68 1.88 -6.10
C GLN A 14 -8.37 1.34 -5.52
N GLN A 15 -7.38 1.07 -6.36
CA GLN A 15 -6.13 0.51 -5.84
C GLN A 15 -5.34 1.50 -4.98
N PHE A 16 -5.54 2.81 -5.18
CA PHE A 16 -4.89 3.83 -4.35
C PHE A 16 -5.74 4.27 -3.17
N ASP A 17 -6.94 3.73 -3.02
CA ASP A 17 -7.80 4.02 -1.89
C ASP A 17 -7.29 3.31 -0.63
N ALA A 18 -7.19 4.05 0.47
CA ALA A 18 -6.75 3.50 1.74
C ALA A 18 -7.62 2.32 2.21
N LYS A 19 -8.89 2.30 1.82
CA LYS A 19 -9.81 1.22 2.20
C LYS A 19 -9.45 -0.12 1.56
N ASN A 20 -8.73 -0.09 0.47
CA ASN A 20 -8.35 -1.30 -0.26
C ASN A 20 -6.92 -1.75 0.04
N MET A 21 -6.26 -1.12 0.99
CA MET A 21 -4.94 -1.52 1.43
C MET A 21 -5.04 -2.62 2.49
N MET A 22 -4.21 -3.63 2.38
CA MET A 22 -4.19 -4.72 3.36
C MET A 22 -3.54 -4.29 4.67
N CYS A 23 -2.59 -3.36 4.60
CA CYS A 23 -1.93 -2.83 5.78
C CYS A 23 -2.73 -1.65 6.34
N ALA A 24 -2.92 -1.63 7.65
CA ALA A 24 -3.66 -0.57 8.33
C ALA A 24 -2.79 0.67 8.54
N ALA A 25 -2.31 1.24 7.44
CA ALA A 25 -1.53 2.47 7.43
C ALA A 25 -2.12 3.37 6.35
N ASP A 26 -2.45 4.60 6.71
CA ASP A 26 -3.05 5.55 5.78
C ASP A 26 -1.98 6.12 4.85
N PRO A 27 -2.06 5.85 3.54
CA PRO A 27 -1.06 6.37 2.60
C PRO A 27 -0.95 7.90 2.60
N ARG A 28 -1.99 8.59 3.04
CA ARG A 28 -2.00 10.06 3.11
C ARG A 28 -1.13 10.60 4.24
N HIS A 29 -0.74 9.76 5.19
CA HIS A 29 0.13 10.15 6.30
C HIS A 29 1.61 9.95 6.00
N GLY A 30 1.95 9.58 4.78
CA GLY A 30 3.32 9.39 4.36
C GLY A 30 3.49 9.63 2.88
N ARG A 31 4.61 9.21 2.35
CA ARG A 31 4.91 9.33 0.94
C ARG A 31 5.38 8.00 0.38
N TYR A 32 5.07 7.77 -0.88
CA TYR A 32 5.57 6.62 -1.60
C TYR A 32 6.95 6.91 -2.16
N LEU A 33 7.90 6.03 -1.86
CA LEU A 33 9.18 6.06 -2.53
C LEU A 33 9.05 5.43 -3.90
N THR A 34 8.38 4.27 -3.94
CA THR A 34 8.10 3.56 -5.18
C THR A 34 6.79 2.84 -5.05
N ALA A 35 6.25 2.41 -6.19
CA ALA A 35 5.06 1.59 -6.22
C ALA A 35 5.09 0.71 -7.45
N SER A 36 4.50 -0.46 -7.35
CA SER A 36 4.35 -1.37 -8.47
C SER A 36 2.88 -1.72 -8.62
N CYS A 37 2.36 -1.58 -9.82
CA CYS A 37 0.97 -1.88 -10.14
C CYS A 37 0.95 -2.97 -11.19
N MET A 38 0.34 -4.08 -10.88
CA MET A 38 0.24 -5.22 -11.79
C MET A 38 -1.21 -5.41 -12.18
N PHE A 39 -1.51 -5.17 -13.45
CA PHE A 39 -2.86 -5.26 -13.99
C PHE A 39 -3.03 -6.58 -14.72
N ARG A 40 -4.17 -7.21 -14.55
CA ARG A 40 -4.52 -8.44 -15.25
C ARG A 40 -5.86 -8.27 -15.93
N GLY A 41 -5.95 -8.74 -17.17
CA GLY A 41 -7.15 -8.67 -17.98
C GLY A 41 -6.86 -8.00 -19.32
N ARG A 42 -7.88 -7.94 -20.16
CA ARG A 42 -7.77 -7.28 -21.47
C ARG A 42 -8.00 -5.79 -21.29
N MET A 43 -6.95 -5.01 -21.42
CA MET A 43 -6.99 -3.56 -21.28
C MET A 43 -5.89 -2.91 -22.11
N SER A 44 -6.08 -1.64 -22.44
CA SER A 44 -5.10 -0.88 -23.19
C SER A 44 -3.95 -0.45 -22.30
N THR A 45 -2.72 -0.79 -22.68
CA THR A 45 -1.51 -0.35 -21.96
C THR A 45 -1.39 1.16 -21.96
N LYS A 46 -1.82 1.81 -23.06
CA LYS A 46 -1.83 3.26 -23.15
C LYS A 46 -2.74 3.88 -22.09
N GLU A 47 -3.93 3.31 -21.92
CA GLU A 47 -4.87 3.78 -20.91
C GLU A 47 -4.32 3.59 -19.49
N VAL A 48 -3.66 2.48 -19.24
CA VAL A 48 -3.00 2.22 -17.96
C VAL A 48 -1.91 3.27 -17.68
N ASP A 49 -1.07 3.54 -18.67
CA ASP A 49 0.00 4.52 -18.53
C ASP A 49 -0.55 5.93 -18.29
N GLU A 50 -1.61 6.31 -18.98
CA GLU A 50 -2.26 7.59 -18.77
C GLU A 50 -2.80 7.73 -17.35
N GLN A 51 -3.43 6.67 -16.84
CA GLN A 51 -3.96 6.70 -15.48
C GLN A 51 -2.85 6.76 -14.44
N MET A 52 -1.73 6.09 -14.67
CA MET A 52 -0.59 6.16 -13.76
C MET A 52 -0.01 7.58 -13.70
N LEU A 53 0.09 8.24 -14.86
CA LEU A 53 0.54 9.62 -14.89
C LEU A 53 -0.43 10.56 -14.17
N ASN A 54 -1.74 10.35 -14.38
CA ASN A 54 -2.76 11.16 -13.72
C ASN A 54 -2.68 11.02 -12.20
N VAL A 55 -2.50 9.81 -11.71
CA VAL A 55 -2.37 9.56 -10.27
C VAL A 55 -1.17 10.29 -9.70
N GLN A 56 -0.02 10.20 -10.38
CA GLN A 56 1.19 10.88 -9.92
C GLN A 56 1.02 12.40 -9.92
N ASN A 57 0.37 12.95 -10.94
CA ASN A 57 0.19 14.39 -11.06
C ASN A 57 -0.82 14.93 -10.05
N LYS A 58 -1.93 14.24 -9.85
CA LYS A 58 -2.96 14.67 -8.89
C LYS A 58 -2.53 14.52 -7.45
N ASN A 59 -1.69 13.53 -7.17
CA ASN A 59 -1.27 13.20 -5.82
C ASN A 59 0.23 13.38 -5.64
N SER A 60 0.79 14.40 -6.28
CA SER A 60 2.24 14.64 -6.27
C SER A 60 2.82 14.78 -4.87
N SER A 61 2.01 15.25 -3.91
CA SER A 61 2.46 15.38 -2.52
C SER A 61 2.62 14.05 -1.81
N TYR A 62 2.07 12.97 -2.35
CA TYR A 62 2.16 11.63 -1.75
C TYR A 62 3.28 10.79 -2.35
N PHE A 63 4.02 11.35 -3.30
CA PHE A 63 5.18 10.69 -3.91
C PHE A 63 6.42 11.52 -3.64
N VAL A 64 7.53 10.86 -3.37
CA VAL A 64 8.77 11.59 -3.12
C VAL A 64 9.22 12.28 -4.40
N GLU A 65 9.62 13.54 -4.27
CA GLU A 65 9.92 14.41 -5.41
C GLU A 65 11.28 14.10 -6.06
N TRP A 66 12.18 13.49 -5.28
CA TRP A 66 13.53 13.21 -5.76
C TRP A 66 13.65 11.87 -6.50
N ILE A 67 12.56 11.12 -6.61
CA ILE A 67 12.51 9.90 -7.43
C ILE A 67 11.55 10.14 -8.60
N PRO A 68 12.06 10.33 -9.83
CA PRO A 68 11.19 10.41 -10.99
C PRO A 68 10.61 9.04 -11.33
N ASN A 69 9.40 9.03 -11.88
CA ASN A 69 8.72 7.79 -12.29
C ASN A 69 8.65 6.76 -11.15
N ASN A 70 8.04 7.17 -10.05
CA ASN A 70 7.90 6.34 -8.86
C ASN A 70 7.13 5.04 -9.11
N ILE A 71 6.27 5.02 -10.11
CA ILE A 71 5.35 3.90 -10.33
C ILE A 71 5.79 3.09 -11.54
N LYS A 72 5.91 1.79 -11.33
CA LYS A 72 6.14 0.83 -12.40
C LYS A 72 4.86 0.02 -12.59
N SER A 73 4.35 -0.02 -13.80
CA SER A 73 3.17 -0.82 -14.12
C SER A 73 3.52 -1.95 -15.05
N SER A 74 2.79 -3.05 -14.89
CA SER A 74 2.88 -4.19 -15.79
C SER A 74 1.46 -4.68 -16.09
N VAL A 75 1.29 -5.30 -17.25
CA VAL A 75 -0.01 -5.76 -17.72
C VAL A 75 0.10 -7.20 -18.21
N CYS A 76 -0.86 -8.03 -17.82
CA CYS A 76 -1.00 -9.38 -18.30
C CYS A 76 -2.41 -9.54 -18.89
N ASP A 77 -2.51 -10.14 -20.06
CA ASP A 77 -3.79 -10.28 -20.77
C ASP A 77 -4.75 -11.26 -20.09
N ILE A 78 -4.22 -12.16 -19.30
CA ILE A 78 -5.02 -13.24 -18.70
C ILE A 78 -5.54 -12.82 -17.34
N PRO A 79 -6.86 -12.66 -17.17
CA PRO A 79 -7.42 -12.29 -15.86
C PRO A 79 -7.51 -13.49 -14.93
N PRO A 80 -7.70 -13.25 -13.63
CA PRO A 80 -7.97 -14.33 -12.70
C PRO A 80 -9.32 -14.99 -13.01
N LYS A 81 -9.48 -16.23 -12.55
CA LYS A 81 -10.73 -16.96 -12.73
C LYS A 81 -11.91 -16.22 -12.08
N GLY A 82 -12.95 -15.99 -12.88
CA GLY A 82 -14.16 -15.33 -12.38
C GLY A 82 -14.14 -13.81 -12.43
N LEU A 83 -13.05 -13.20 -12.89
CA LEU A 83 -12.94 -11.74 -12.98
C LEU A 83 -12.57 -11.32 -14.40
N LYS A 84 -13.00 -10.15 -14.80
CA LYS A 84 -12.61 -9.59 -16.09
C LYS A 84 -11.31 -8.82 -16.00
N MET A 85 -11.09 -8.15 -14.89
CA MET A 85 -9.87 -7.39 -14.64
C MET A 85 -9.53 -7.44 -13.17
N SER A 86 -8.25 -7.39 -12.87
CA SER A 86 -7.78 -7.27 -11.49
C SER A 86 -6.50 -6.46 -11.47
N THR A 87 -6.19 -5.92 -10.31
CA THR A 87 -4.93 -5.22 -10.10
C THR A 87 -4.36 -5.57 -8.75
N THR A 88 -3.04 -5.66 -8.69
CA THR A 88 -2.31 -5.83 -7.44
C THR A 88 -1.38 -4.63 -7.30
N PHE A 89 -1.41 -4.03 -6.12
CA PHE A 89 -0.60 -2.85 -5.82
C PHE A 89 0.37 -3.19 -4.70
N ILE A 90 1.65 -2.92 -4.93
CA ILE A 90 2.70 -3.07 -3.93
C ILE A 90 3.42 -1.73 -3.85
N GLY A 91 3.38 -1.12 -2.69
CA GLY A 91 3.96 0.19 -2.51
C GLY A 91 4.96 0.22 -1.36
N ASN A 92 6.06 0.95 -1.58
CA ASN A 92 7.01 1.25 -0.54
C ASN A 92 6.67 2.65 -0.01
N SER A 93 5.96 2.69 1.11
CA SER A 93 5.45 3.93 1.68
C SER A 93 6.00 4.15 3.07
N THR A 94 6.34 5.39 3.37
CA THR A 94 6.75 5.76 4.73
C THR A 94 5.59 5.70 5.72
N ALA A 95 4.35 5.67 5.24
CA ALA A 95 3.17 5.54 6.10
C ALA A 95 3.16 4.22 6.89
N ILE A 96 3.96 3.24 6.50
CA ILE A 96 4.08 1.97 7.22
C ILE A 96 4.62 2.18 8.64
N GLN A 97 5.27 3.30 8.89
CA GLN A 97 5.76 3.64 10.23
C GLN A 97 4.64 3.68 11.27
N GLU A 98 3.41 3.98 10.86
CA GLU A 98 2.27 4.03 11.77
C GLU A 98 2.02 2.69 12.45
N MET A 99 2.21 1.61 11.72
CA MET A 99 2.05 0.27 12.26
C MET A 99 3.08 0.00 13.36
N PHE A 100 4.33 0.33 13.09
CA PHE A 100 5.41 0.15 14.07
C PHE A 100 5.23 1.08 15.26
N LYS A 101 4.79 2.31 15.00
CA LYS A 101 4.55 3.28 16.07
C LYS A 101 3.43 2.80 16.99
N ARG A 102 2.38 2.22 16.44
CA ARG A 102 1.27 1.68 17.25
C ARG A 102 1.76 0.56 18.18
N VAL A 103 2.56 -0.36 17.63
CA VAL A 103 3.14 -1.44 18.42
C VAL A 103 4.07 -0.87 19.50
N SER A 104 4.87 0.12 19.15
CA SER A 104 5.78 0.77 20.08
C SER A 104 5.04 1.43 21.23
N GLU A 105 3.92 2.09 20.96
CA GLU A 105 3.09 2.71 22.00
C GLU A 105 2.51 1.66 22.95
N GLN A 106 2.02 0.56 22.40
CA GLN A 106 1.50 -0.55 23.19
C GLN A 106 2.61 -1.18 24.05
N PHE A 107 3.78 -1.36 23.46
CA PHE A 107 4.94 -1.87 24.19
C PHE A 107 5.31 -0.94 25.33
N THR A 108 5.38 0.36 25.08
CA THR A 108 5.76 1.33 26.12
C THR A 108 4.76 1.32 27.28
N ALA A 109 3.47 1.21 26.99
CA ALA A 109 2.44 1.16 28.02
C ALA A 109 2.62 -0.04 28.93
N MET A 110 2.97 -1.19 28.38
CA MET A 110 3.22 -2.39 29.14
C MET A 110 4.57 -2.35 29.84
N PHE A 111 5.58 -1.85 29.17
CA PHE A 111 6.95 -1.80 29.72
C PHE A 111 7.05 -0.86 30.91
N ARG A 112 6.36 0.27 30.90
CA ARG A 112 6.33 1.20 32.04
C ARG A 112 5.83 0.53 33.31
N ARG A 113 4.90 -0.42 33.16
CA ARG A 113 4.33 -1.20 34.27
C ARG A 113 5.12 -2.46 34.55
N LYS A 114 6.19 -2.67 33.80
CA LYS A 114 7.04 -3.88 33.89
C LYS A 114 6.24 -5.17 33.69
N ALA A 115 5.20 -5.09 32.85
CA ALA A 115 4.34 -6.24 32.56
C ALA A 115 5.14 -7.33 31.83
N PHE A 116 5.03 -8.55 32.35
CA PHE A 116 5.69 -9.73 31.78
C PHE A 116 7.23 -9.66 31.75
N LEU A 117 7.81 -8.66 32.40
CA LEU A 117 9.25 -8.44 32.35
C LEU A 117 10.00 -9.59 33.06
N HIS A 118 9.37 -10.20 34.06
CA HIS A 118 9.97 -11.31 34.81
C HIS A 118 10.31 -12.53 33.93
N TRP A 119 9.59 -12.72 32.83
CA TRP A 119 9.89 -13.80 31.88
C TRP A 119 11.27 -13.64 31.28
N TYR A 120 11.66 -12.39 31.01
CA TYR A 120 12.94 -12.07 30.35
C TYR A 120 14.07 -11.94 31.35
N THR A 121 13.83 -11.26 32.48
CA THR A 121 14.86 -11.10 33.50
C THR A 121 15.19 -12.41 34.17
N GLY A 122 14.22 -13.32 34.29
CA GLY A 122 14.43 -14.66 34.81
C GLY A 122 15.36 -15.52 33.97
N GLU A 123 15.47 -15.17 32.67
CA GLU A 123 16.35 -15.88 31.74
C GLU A 123 17.70 -15.19 31.56
N GLY A 124 18.04 -14.23 32.40
CA GLY A 124 19.34 -13.58 32.42
C GLY A 124 19.44 -12.27 31.66
N MET A 125 18.32 -11.73 31.18
CA MET A 125 18.32 -10.44 30.51
C MET A 125 18.18 -9.30 31.53
N ASP A 126 18.82 -8.20 31.23
CA ASP A 126 18.66 -6.98 32.02
C ASP A 126 17.60 -6.08 31.42
N GLU A 127 16.98 -5.26 32.26
CA GLU A 127 15.93 -4.32 31.86
C GLU A 127 16.40 -3.34 30.78
#